data_ec58903315423ff454e1b1cc70c9a879
#
_entry.id   ec58903315423ff454e1b1cc70c9a879
#
_cell.length_a   1.000
_cell.length_b   1.000
_cell.length_c   1.000
_cell.angle_alpha   90.00
_cell.angle_beta   90.00
_cell.angle_gamma   90.00
#
_symmetry.space_group_name_H-M   'P 1'
#
loop_
_entity.id
_entity.type
_entity.pdbx_description
1 polymer ?
#
loop_
_entity_poly.entity_id
_entity_poly.type
_entity_poly.pdbx_seq_one_letter_code
_entity_poly.pdbx_strand_id
1 'polypeptide(L)'
;MRLMATPVNVIVQYILLRRDLKKMKNYNDGAIIAQACHASSAILYKTINDELTKSYFNDLDRMHKILLGIEGGENELREISDLLKQNSIEHHLWIEQPENIPTAIAVKPYYKKDIEHLFSKYKLYR
;
A
#
# COMPACT_ATOMS: atom_id res chain seq x y z
N MET A 1 3.50 38.57 -5.64
CA MET A 1 4.31 37.54 -6.31
C MET A 1 4.22 36.23 -5.55
N ARG A 2 3.97 35.18 -6.24
CA ARG A 2 3.92 33.88 -5.63
C ARG A 2 5.33 33.28 -5.59
N LEU A 3 5.77 32.94 -4.40
CA LEU A 3 7.04 32.21 -4.27
C LEU A 3 6.83 30.78 -4.70
N MET A 4 7.80 30.22 -5.43
CA MET A 4 7.83 28.80 -5.69
C MET A 4 8.01 28.08 -4.35
N ALA A 5 6.98 27.35 -3.97
CA ALA A 5 7.09 26.55 -2.77
C ALA A 5 8.13 25.45 -3.01
N THR A 6 9.02 25.22 -2.04
CA THR A 6 9.79 24.00 -1.99
C THR A 6 8.80 22.82 -2.03
N PRO A 7 9.08 21.77 -2.80
CA PRO A 7 8.20 20.61 -2.80
C PRO A 7 7.91 20.18 -1.37
N VAL A 8 6.64 20.24 -1.01
CA VAL A 8 6.22 19.81 0.31
C VAL A 8 6.35 18.30 0.37
N ASN A 9 6.98 17.84 1.44
CA ASN A 9 7.13 16.43 1.70
C ASN A 9 5.75 15.86 2.08
N VAL A 10 5.11 15.17 1.17
CA VAL A 10 3.77 14.65 1.40
C VAL A 10 3.82 13.26 2.03
N ILE A 11 2.88 13.00 2.93
CA ILE A 11 2.69 11.68 3.53
C ILE A 11 1.72 10.91 2.65
N VAL A 12 2.11 9.68 2.29
CA VAL A 12 1.29 8.83 1.41
C VAL A 12 1.21 7.42 1.98
N GLN A 13 0.18 6.69 1.57
CA GLN A 13 0.10 5.25 1.83
C GLN A 13 0.21 4.50 0.52
N TYR A 14 1.24 3.67 0.38
CA TYR A 14 1.37 2.75 -0.76
C TYR A 14 0.59 1.46 -0.48
N ILE A 15 -0.11 0.99 -1.49
CA ILE A 15 -0.81 -0.29 -1.47
C ILE A 15 -0.41 -1.05 -2.72
N LEU A 16 -0.08 -2.32 -2.57
CA LEU A 16 0.34 -3.19 -3.68
C LEU A 16 -0.68 -4.32 -3.78
N LEU A 17 -1.27 -4.50 -4.96
CA LEU A 17 -2.40 -5.40 -5.18
C LEU A 17 -2.10 -6.32 -6.36
N ARG A 18 -2.29 -7.62 -6.18
CA ARG A 18 -2.07 -8.62 -7.21
C ARG A 18 -3.05 -8.42 -8.37
N ARG A 19 -2.52 -8.23 -9.57
CA ARG A 19 -3.34 -8.07 -10.77
C ARG A 19 -3.89 -9.41 -11.27
N ASP A 20 -3.20 -10.51 -10.99
CA ASP A 20 -3.62 -11.84 -11.42
C ASP A 20 -4.90 -12.33 -10.71
N LEU A 21 -5.34 -11.65 -9.65
CA LEU A 21 -6.62 -11.96 -9.02
C LEU A 21 -7.77 -11.88 -10.02
N LYS A 22 -7.67 -11.00 -11.03
CA LYS A 22 -8.71 -10.87 -12.08
C LYS A 22 -8.95 -12.16 -12.86
N LYS A 23 -7.94 -13.03 -12.90
CA LYS A 23 -8.01 -14.33 -13.61
C LYS A 23 -8.51 -15.45 -12.71
N MET A 24 -8.69 -15.17 -11.43
CA MET A 24 -9.10 -16.17 -10.45
C MET A 24 -10.61 -16.15 -10.29
N LYS A 25 -11.20 -17.33 -10.28
CA LYS A 25 -12.66 -17.51 -10.33
C LYS A 25 -13.41 -16.79 -9.21
N ASN A 26 -12.84 -16.72 -8.02
CA ASN A 26 -13.51 -16.20 -6.85
C ASN A 26 -13.30 -14.70 -6.61
N TYR A 27 -12.60 -14.03 -7.54
CA TYR A 27 -12.24 -12.61 -7.36
C TYR A 27 -12.88 -11.74 -8.42
N ASN A 28 -14.13 -11.33 -8.18
CA ASN A 28 -14.75 -10.28 -8.98
C ASN A 28 -14.17 -8.91 -8.57
N ASP A 29 -14.56 -7.85 -9.26
CA ASP A 29 -14.02 -6.51 -9.01
C ASP A 29 -14.21 -6.08 -7.56
N GLY A 30 -15.38 -6.33 -6.99
CA GLY A 30 -15.64 -5.97 -5.59
C GLY A 30 -14.70 -6.68 -4.62
N ALA A 31 -14.50 -7.99 -4.84
CA ALA A 31 -13.59 -8.76 -4.01
C ALA A 31 -12.14 -8.26 -4.11
N ILE A 32 -11.70 -7.89 -5.31
CA ILE A 32 -10.36 -7.36 -5.53
C ILE A 32 -10.18 -6.03 -4.80
N ILE A 33 -11.13 -5.12 -4.95
CA ILE A 33 -11.10 -3.83 -4.27
C ILE A 33 -11.05 -4.02 -2.74
N ALA A 34 -11.84 -4.97 -2.24
CA ALA A 34 -11.86 -5.26 -0.80
C ALA A 34 -10.48 -5.69 -0.28
N GLN A 35 -9.66 -6.37 -1.08
CA GLN A 35 -8.32 -6.78 -0.65
C GLN A 35 -7.45 -5.57 -0.32
N ALA A 36 -7.48 -4.55 -1.15
CA ALA A 36 -6.74 -3.31 -0.90
C ALA A 36 -7.27 -2.62 0.36
N CYS A 37 -8.58 -2.59 0.54
CA CYS A 37 -9.20 -1.98 1.73
C CYS A 37 -8.81 -2.72 3.01
N HIS A 38 -8.81 -4.05 2.98
CA HIS A 38 -8.41 -4.86 4.13
C HIS A 38 -6.98 -4.57 4.55
N ALA A 39 -6.06 -4.59 3.60
CA ALA A 39 -4.65 -4.34 3.89
C ALA A 39 -4.44 -2.93 4.45
N SER A 40 -5.08 -1.94 3.83
CA SER A 40 -5.02 -0.54 4.26
C SER A 40 -5.50 -0.39 5.70
N SER A 41 -6.68 -0.90 6.01
CA SER A 41 -7.27 -0.80 7.35
C SER A 41 -6.38 -1.48 8.39
N ALA A 42 -5.84 -2.66 8.06
CA ALA A 42 -5.03 -3.43 9.01
C ALA A 42 -3.78 -2.66 9.44
N ILE A 43 -3.01 -2.12 8.48
CA ILE A 43 -1.78 -1.41 8.85
C ILE A 43 -2.06 -0.08 9.54
N LEU A 44 -3.12 0.62 9.12
CA LEU A 44 -3.49 1.88 9.77
C LEU A 44 -3.88 1.65 11.22
N TYR A 45 -4.65 0.59 11.50
CA TYR A 45 -5.02 0.25 12.86
C TYR A 45 -3.80 -0.15 13.69
N LYS A 46 -2.92 -0.98 13.15
CA LYS A 46 -1.71 -1.42 13.85
C LYS A 46 -0.78 -0.27 14.22
N THR A 47 -0.76 0.78 13.40
CA THR A 47 0.15 1.91 13.58
C THR A 47 -0.58 3.18 14.01
N ILE A 48 -1.76 3.04 14.58
CA ILE A 48 -2.63 4.19 14.88
C ILE A 48 -1.97 5.22 15.81
N ASN A 49 -1.03 4.79 16.64
CA ASN A 49 -0.32 5.67 17.56
C ASN A 49 1.01 6.20 17.01
N ASP A 50 1.37 5.83 15.80
CA ASP A 50 2.57 6.33 15.12
C ASP A 50 2.37 7.77 14.67
N GLU A 51 3.42 8.60 14.80
CA GLU A 51 3.33 10.02 14.48
C GLU A 51 2.96 10.30 13.02
N LEU A 52 3.53 9.54 12.07
CA LEU A 52 3.21 9.74 10.66
C LEU A 52 1.80 9.27 10.34
N THR A 53 1.33 8.19 10.96
CA THR A 53 -0.04 7.73 10.78
C THR A 53 -1.02 8.77 11.32
N LYS A 54 -0.75 9.34 12.49
CA LYS A 54 -1.57 10.43 13.03
C LYS A 54 -1.59 11.64 12.09
N SER A 55 -0.42 12.04 11.61
CA SER A 55 -0.31 13.18 10.68
C SER A 55 -1.05 12.91 9.37
N TYR A 56 -1.03 11.68 8.90
CA TYR A 56 -1.75 11.27 7.70
C TYR A 56 -3.26 11.53 7.82
N PHE A 57 -3.81 11.38 9.01
CA PHE A 57 -5.23 11.58 9.26
C PHE A 57 -5.60 13.02 9.64
N ASN A 58 -4.63 13.92 9.81
CA ASN A 58 -4.91 15.32 10.15
C ASN A 58 -5.68 16.05 9.07
N ASP A 59 -5.57 15.61 7.82
CA ASP A 59 -6.29 16.18 6.69
C ASP A 59 -6.97 15.05 5.91
N LEU A 60 -8.10 14.60 6.43
CA LEU A 60 -8.80 13.43 5.89
C LEU A 60 -9.17 13.59 4.41
N ASP A 61 -9.56 14.78 4.02
CA ASP A 61 -10.04 15.02 2.66
C ASP A 61 -8.91 15.01 1.62
N ARG A 62 -7.67 15.08 2.08
CA ARG A 62 -6.49 15.09 1.21
C ARG A 62 -5.58 13.89 1.44
N MET A 63 -6.06 12.88 2.18
CA MET A 63 -5.22 11.70 2.36
C MET A 63 -4.95 11.07 0.99
N HIS A 64 -3.71 10.67 0.77
CA HIS A 64 -3.24 10.20 -0.52
C HIS A 64 -2.85 8.73 -0.46
N LYS A 65 -3.49 7.93 -1.30
CA LYS A 65 -3.15 6.51 -1.46
C LYS A 65 -2.63 6.28 -2.87
N ILE A 66 -1.57 5.49 -2.98
CA ILE A 66 -0.98 5.12 -4.27
C ILE A 66 -1.14 3.61 -4.40
N LEU A 67 -1.97 3.19 -5.35
CA LEU A 67 -2.25 1.78 -5.58
C LEU A 67 -1.44 1.27 -6.75
N LEU A 68 -0.55 0.32 -6.49
CA LEU A 68 0.34 -0.29 -7.47
C LEU A 68 -0.13 -1.70 -7.80
N GLY A 69 0.01 -2.09 -9.07
CA GLY A 69 -0.32 -3.43 -9.52
C GLY A 69 0.90 -4.34 -9.52
N ILE A 70 0.72 -5.56 -9.04
CA ILE A 70 1.78 -6.58 -8.98
C ILE A 70 1.46 -7.68 -9.98
N GLU A 71 2.38 -7.92 -10.92
CA GLU A 71 2.17 -8.87 -12.02
C GLU A 71 2.58 -10.31 -11.68
N GLY A 72 3.56 -10.47 -10.81
CA GLY A 72 4.18 -11.77 -10.52
C GLY A 72 3.47 -12.62 -9.48
N GLY A 73 2.24 -12.30 -9.13
CA GLY A 73 1.42 -13.12 -8.25
C GLY A 73 1.90 -13.18 -6.82
N GLU A 74 1.60 -14.30 -6.16
CA GLU A 74 1.91 -14.49 -4.76
C GLU A 74 3.40 -14.40 -4.45
N ASN A 75 4.23 -14.99 -5.30
CA ASN A 75 5.67 -15.02 -5.05
C ASN A 75 6.26 -13.61 -5.05
N GLU A 76 5.89 -12.78 -6.01
CA GLU A 76 6.37 -11.41 -6.07
C GLU A 76 5.88 -10.61 -4.86
N LEU A 77 4.64 -10.80 -4.47
CA LEU A 77 4.09 -10.10 -3.31
C LEU A 77 4.85 -10.45 -2.03
N ARG A 78 5.20 -11.73 -1.85
CA ARG A 78 6.00 -12.16 -0.70
C ARG A 78 7.41 -11.60 -0.74
N GLU A 79 8.03 -11.55 -1.93
CA GLU A 79 9.35 -10.94 -2.11
C GLU A 79 9.33 -9.46 -1.73
N ILE A 80 8.28 -8.75 -2.12
CA ILE A 80 8.11 -7.33 -1.75
C ILE A 80 8.00 -7.20 -0.23
N SER A 81 7.21 -8.06 0.41
CA SER A 81 7.08 -8.04 1.87
C SER A 81 8.43 -8.22 2.55
N ASP A 82 9.24 -9.17 2.06
CA ASP A 82 10.57 -9.42 2.61
C ASP A 82 11.49 -8.21 2.40
N LEU A 83 11.44 -7.58 1.23
CA LEU A 83 12.23 -6.37 0.95
C LEU A 83 11.84 -5.23 1.90
N LEU A 84 10.55 -5.05 2.14
CA LEU A 84 10.07 -4.02 3.05
C LEU A 84 10.55 -4.28 4.48
N LYS A 85 10.52 -5.54 4.92
CA LYS A 85 11.06 -5.93 6.24
C LYS A 85 12.56 -5.63 6.34
N GLN A 86 13.32 -5.96 5.31
CA GLN A 86 14.76 -5.70 5.27
C GLN A 86 15.08 -4.21 5.37
N ASN A 87 14.20 -3.36 4.88
CA ASN A 87 14.35 -1.90 4.93
C ASN A 87 13.63 -1.28 6.13
N SER A 88 13.16 -2.08 7.06
CA SER A 88 12.44 -1.63 8.27
C SER A 88 11.20 -0.78 7.94
N ILE A 89 10.51 -1.12 6.85
CA ILE A 89 9.29 -0.45 6.44
C ILE A 89 8.10 -1.23 6.99
N GLU A 90 7.34 -0.61 7.87
CA GLU A 90 6.16 -1.23 8.46
C GLU A 90 5.06 -1.37 7.43
N HIS A 91 4.49 -2.56 7.33
CA HIS A 91 3.46 -2.89 6.37
C HIS A 91 2.65 -4.09 6.85
N HIS A 92 1.55 -4.35 6.16
CA HIS A 92 0.73 -5.53 6.43
C HIS A 92 0.53 -6.31 5.13
N LEU A 93 0.88 -7.58 5.16
CA LEU A 93 0.57 -8.51 4.09
C LEU A 93 -0.78 -9.14 4.40
N TRP A 94 -1.79 -8.81 3.57
CA TRP A 94 -3.13 -9.36 3.77
C TRP A 94 -3.21 -10.77 3.23
N ILE A 95 -3.64 -11.69 4.08
CA ILE A 95 -3.88 -13.10 3.73
C ILE A 95 -5.38 -13.31 3.73
N GLU A 96 -5.94 -13.52 2.55
CA GLU A 96 -7.38 -13.70 2.43
C GLU A 96 -7.81 -15.09 2.87
N GLN A 97 -8.94 -15.15 3.59
CA GLN A 97 -9.53 -16.39 4.06
C GLN A 97 -10.86 -16.64 3.32
N PRO A 98 -11.28 -17.87 3.10
CA PRO A 98 -10.70 -19.11 3.57
C PRO A 98 -9.55 -19.66 2.71
N GLU A 99 -9.22 -19.01 1.58
CA GLU A 99 -8.22 -19.51 0.63
C GLU A 99 -6.81 -19.53 1.21
N ASN A 100 -6.55 -18.71 2.22
CA ASN A 100 -5.24 -18.58 2.85
C ASN A 100 -4.15 -18.14 1.86
N ILE A 101 -4.45 -17.14 1.03
CA ILE A 101 -3.52 -16.61 0.05
C ILE A 101 -3.26 -15.12 0.27
N PRO A 102 -2.01 -14.67 0.07
CA PRO A 102 -1.71 -13.24 0.12
C PRO A 102 -2.23 -12.55 -1.13
N THR A 103 -2.90 -11.43 -0.95
CA THR A 103 -3.54 -10.71 -2.05
C THR A 103 -3.06 -9.27 -2.20
N ALA A 104 -2.68 -8.65 -1.09
CA ALA A 104 -2.30 -7.24 -1.08
C ALA A 104 -1.32 -6.95 0.04
N ILE A 105 -0.54 -5.89 -0.14
CA ILE A 105 0.27 -5.30 0.91
C ILE A 105 -0.18 -3.85 1.05
N ALA A 106 -0.31 -3.38 2.28
CA ALA A 106 -0.42 -1.94 2.52
C ALA A 106 0.73 -1.51 3.43
N VAL A 107 1.37 -0.42 3.05
CA VAL A 107 2.48 0.17 3.78
C VAL A 107 1.91 1.20 4.75
N LYS A 108 2.55 1.37 5.90
CA LYS A 108 2.21 2.44 6.83
C LYS A 108 2.37 3.80 6.13
N PRO A 109 1.66 4.85 6.55
CA PRO A 109 1.94 6.19 6.02
C PRO A 109 3.39 6.60 6.27
N TYR A 110 4.05 7.05 5.22
CA TYR A 110 5.42 7.57 5.23
C TYR A 110 5.51 8.81 4.36
N TYR A 111 6.54 9.61 4.56
CA TYR A 111 6.86 10.65 3.60
C TYR A 111 7.24 10.00 2.27
N LYS A 112 6.58 10.43 1.19
CA LYS A 112 6.77 9.83 -0.13
C LYS A 112 8.23 9.78 -0.54
N LYS A 113 8.95 10.88 -0.37
CA LYS A 113 10.35 10.98 -0.78
C LYS A 113 11.26 9.98 -0.07
N ASP A 114 10.87 9.50 1.10
CA ASP A 114 11.70 8.59 1.89
C ASP A 114 11.58 7.13 1.44
N ILE A 115 10.49 6.77 0.75
CA ILE A 115 10.24 5.38 0.39
C ILE A 115 9.93 5.14 -1.07
N GLU A 116 9.71 6.19 -1.88
CA GLU A 116 9.29 6.02 -3.28
C GLU A 116 10.27 5.20 -4.11
N HIS A 117 11.56 5.26 -3.79
CA HIS A 117 12.57 4.49 -4.52
C HIS A 117 12.36 2.97 -4.44
N LEU A 118 11.69 2.50 -3.39
CA LEU A 118 11.40 1.07 -3.22
C LEU A 118 10.32 0.58 -4.18
N PHE A 119 9.53 1.51 -4.73
CA PHE A 119 8.35 1.18 -5.53
C PHE A 119 8.46 1.62 -6.98
N SER A 120 9.59 2.19 -7.40
CA SER A 120 9.73 2.83 -8.71
C SER A 120 9.50 1.90 -9.90
N LYS A 121 9.74 0.60 -9.75
CA LYS A 121 9.55 -0.36 -10.84
C LYS A 121 8.11 -0.85 -11.00
N TYR A 122 7.23 -0.53 -10.06
CA TYR A 122 5.84 -0.97 -10.13
C TYR A 122 4.98 0.13 -10.72
N LYS A 123 3.98 -0.28 -11.51
CA LYS A 123 3.07 0.65 -12.18
C LYS A 123 1.78 0.81 -11.37
N LEU A 124 1.11 1.94 -11.58
CA LEU A 124 -0.20 2.14 -11.00
C LEU A 124 -1.13 1.00 -11.44
N TYR A 125 -1.96 0.55 -10.50
CA TYR A 125 -2.98 -0.45 -10.79
C TYR A 125 -4.01 0.15 -11.76
N ARG A 126 -4.22 -0.51 -12.89
CA ARG A 126 -5.20 -0.09 -13.90
C ARG A 126 -5.97 -1.27 -14.43
#